data_395d9e406a02b37cf8ddefb0764bf892
#
_entry.id   395d9e406a02b37cf8ddefb0764bf892
#
_cell.length_a   1.000
_cell.length_b   1.000
_cell.length_c   1.000
_cell.angle_alpha   90.00
_cell.angle_beta   90.00
_cell.angle_gamma   90.00
#
_symmetry.space_group_name_H-M   'P 1'
#
loop_
_entity.id
_entity.type
_entity.pdbx_description
1 polymer ?
#
loop_
_entity_poly.entity_id
_entity_poly.type
_entity_poly.pdbx_seq_one_letter_code
_entity_poly.pdbx_strand_id
1 'polypeptide(L)'
;MWMPLMFCIALLMGASAAAFDGGGFDQVGVDQTDRQRQTDVQPDYISYHASCMEREMRMWGEVAELMADLATAQCHCEYTELEQAGAFSDAVRESVAAGCARRGSRDKKEAFIQWALPRHQQRMNAD
;
A
#
# COMPACT_ATOMS: atom_id res chain seq x y z
N MET A 1 20.97 6.86 -49.32
CA MET A 1 20.34 8.18 -49.30
C MET A 1 19.32 8.13 -48.15
N TRP A 2 19.53 8.36 -46.93
CA TRP A 2 20.34 9.29 -46.15
C TRP A 2 19.63 10.57 -45.90
N MET A 3 18.86 10.67 -44.85
CA MET A 3 18.64 11.91 -44.13
C MET A 3 18.38 11.59 -42.65
N PRO A 4 19.22 12.06 -41.73
CA PRO A 4 18.90 12.02 -40.31
C PRO A 4 18.07 13.26 -39.96
N LEU A 5 16.88 13.04 -39.44
CA LEU A 5 16.07 14.08 -38.82
C LEU A 5 16.61 14.37 -37.43
N MET A 6 17.35 15.44 -37.33
CA MET A 6 17.66 16.07 -36.06
C MET A 6 16.39 16.62 -35.43
N PHE A 7 15.93 16.03 -34.38
CA PHE A 7 14.94 16.63 -33.50
C PHE A 7 15.64 17.49 -32.46
N CYS A 8 15.61 18.81 -32.72
CA CYS A 8 15.91 19.81 -31.70
C CYS A 8 14.79 19.81 -30.67
N ILE A 9 15.03 19.21 -29.49
CA ILE A 9 14.17 19.44 -28.34
C ILE A 9 14.62 20.71 -27.68
N ALA A 10 13.83 21.75 -27.90
CA ALA A 10 13.95 23.04 -27.21
C ALA A 10 13.57 22.82 -25.74
N LEU A 11 14.55 22.96 -24.88
CA LEU A 11 14.39 23.08 -23.44
C LEU A 11 13.73 24.43 -23.14
N LEU A 12 12.44 24.42 -22.93
CA LEU A 12 11.73 25.51 -22.30
C LEU A 12 11.88 25.38 -20.79
N MET A 13 12.93 25.95 -20.26
CA MET A 13 13.03 26.24 -18.83
C MET A 13 12.06 27.38 -18.51
N GLY A 14 10.86 27.03 -18.13
CA GLY A 14 9.92 27.90 -17.47
C GLY A 14 10.30 28.07 -16.01
N ALA A 15 11.13 29.06 -15.73
CA ALA A 15 11.33 29.53 -14.37
C ALA A 15 10.07 30.29 -13.94
N SER A 16 9.12 29.59 -13.36
CA SER A 16 8.05 30.26 -12.61
C SER A 16 8.58 30.55 -11.21
N ALA A 17 9.25 31.69 -11.10
CA ALA A 17 9.45 32.31 -9.81
C ALA A 17 8.11 32.85 -9.32
N ALA A 18 7.31 32.03 -8.70
CA ALA A 18 6.19 32.50 -7.90
C ALA A 18 6.79 33.07 -6.62
N ALA A 19 7.10 34.33 -6.62
CA ALA A 19 7.31 35.05 -5.39
C ALA A 19 5.98 35.14 -4.67
N PHE A 20 5.72 34.18 -3.81
CA PHE A 20 4.64 34.24 -2.85
C PHE A 20 5.11 35.11 -1.70
N ASP A 21 5.00 36.41 -1.87
CA ASP A 21 5.15 37.36 -0.79
C ASP A 21 3.81 37.48 -0.09
N GLY A 22 3.48 36.45 0.67
CA GLY A 22 2.33 36.41 1.56
C GLY A 22 2.76 36.67 2.98
N GLY A 23 2.96 37.93 3.30
CA GLY A 23 3.21 38.33 4.67
C GLY A 23 2.09 37.88 5.60
N GLY A 24 2.43 37.15 6.68
CA GLY A 24 1.62 37.11 7.87
C GLY A 24 0.80 35.87 8.16
N PHE A 25 1.32 34.67 7.89
CA PHE A 25 0.81 33.45 8.53
C PHE A 25 1.93 32.61 9.12
N ASP A 26 2.44 33.06 10.25
CA ASP A 26 3.47 32.37 11.03
C ASP A 26 2.96 31.12 11.77
N GLN A 27 1.79 30.61 11.49
CA GLN A 27 1.20 29.50 12.24
C GLN A 27 1.12 28.18 11.48
N VAL A 28 1.54 28.08 10.24
CA VAL A 28 1.41 26.85 9.45
C VAL A 28 2.66 25.98 9.47
N GLY A 29 3.78 26.46 9.98
CA GLY A 29 5.05 25.74 9.97
C GLY A 29 5.20 24.65 11.03
N VAL A 30 4.40 24.66 12.09
CA VAL A 30 4.58 23.78 13.25
C VAL A 30 3.86 22.43 13.10
N ASP A 31 2.71 22.42 12.44
CA ASP A 31 1.88 21.22 12.35
C ASP A 31 2.34 20.19 11.33
N GLN A 32 3.04 20.58 10.28
CA GLN A 32 3.49 19.63 9.26
C GLN A 32 4.72 18.84 9.67
N THR A 33 5.62 19.47 10.44
CA THR A 33 6.82 18.80 10.92
C THR A 33 6.50 17.78 12.02
N ASP A 34 5.52 18.08 12.85
CA ASP A 34 5.08 17.16 13.91
C ASP A 34 4.24 16.00 13.36
N ARG A 35 3.43 16.23 12.33
CA ARG A 35 2.72 15.14 11.64
C ARG A 35 3.68 14.23 10.90
N GLN A 36 4.69 14.76 10.25
CA GLN A 36 5.72 13.97 9.56
C GLN A 36 6.57 13.18 10.56
N ARG A 37 6.89 13.76 11.73
CA ARG A 37 7.57 13.03 12.79
C ARG A 37 6.74 11.90 13.39
N GLN A 38 5.44 12.09 13.45
CA GLN A 38 4.52 11.09 14.00
C GLN A 38 4.31 9.89 13.07
N THR A 39 4.50 10.08 11.76
CA THR A 39 4.44 9.00 10.76
C THR A 39 5.75 8.20 10.65
N ASP A 40 6.86 8.73 11.12
CA ASP A 40 8.16 8.05 11.09
C ASP A 40 8.46 7.25 12.37
N VAL A 41 7.57 7.28 13.35
CA VAL A 41 7.70 6.44 14.55
C VAL A 41 7.30 5.02 14.22
N GLN A 42 8.21 4.08 14.47
CA GLN A 42 7.94 2.66 14.33
C GLN A 42 6.78 2.26 15.24
N PRO A 43 5.65 1.80 14.69
CA PRO A 43 4.58 1.24 15.50
C PRO A 43 5.06 -0.04 16.17
N ASP A 44 4.54 -0.35 17.36
CA ASP A 44 4.78 -1.66 17.93
C ASP A 44 4.07 -2.75 17.10
N TYR A 45 4.63 -3.95 17.14
CA TYR A 45 4.13 -5.08 16.34
C TYR A 45 2.65 -5.39 16.60
N ILE A 46 2.24 -5.36 17.85
CA ILE A 46 0.87 -5.73 18.25
C ILE A 46 -0.14 -4.75 17.66
N SER A 47 0.12 -3.45 17.81
CA SER A 47 -0.75 -2.40 17.26
C SER A 47 -0.79 -2.42 15.74
N TYR A 48 0.35 -2.60 15.11
CA TYR A 48 0.41 -2.70 13.65
C TYR A 48 -0.34 -3.92 13.14
N HIS A 49 -0.10 -5.08 13.73
CA HIS A 49 -0.73 -6.33 13.35
C HIS A 49 -2.24 -6.27 13.53
N ALA A 50 -2.74 -5.74 14.63
CA ALA A 50 -4.17 -5.58 14.87
C ALA A 50 -4.84 -4.70 13.79
N SER A 51 -4.27 -3.55 13.47
CA SER A 51 -4.78 -2.65 12.43
C SER A 51 -4.72 -3.27 11.03
N CYS A 52 -3.66 -3.98 10.74
CA CYS A 52 -3.49 -4.69 9.48
C CYS A 52 -4.51 -5.82 9.33
N MET A 53 -4.70 -6.63 10.36
CA MET A 53 -5.69 -7.71 10.37
C MET A 53 -7.11 -7.19 10.18
N GLU A 54 -7.46 -6.10 10.86
CA GLU A 54 -8.77 -5.46 10.68
C GLU A 54 -8.99 -5.04 9.21
N ARG A 55 -7.99 -4.44 8.58
CA ARG A 55 -8.04 -4.05 7.17
C ARG A 55 -8.19 -5.27 6.25
N GLU A 56 -7.39 -6.30 6.44
CA GLU A 56 -7.41 -7.52 5.63
C GLU A 56 -8.73 -8.28 5.79
N MET A 57 -9.20 -8.48 7.03
CA MET A 57 -10.44 -9.20 7.31
C MET A 57 -11.67 -8.47 6.75
N ARG A 58 -11.66 -7.14 6.76
CA ARG A 58 -12.72 -6.32 6.16
C ARG A 58 -12.81 -6.51 4.65
N MET A 59 -11.69 -6.68 3.97
CA MET A 59 -11.65 -6.95 2.53
C MET A 59 -12.27 -8.29 2.14
N TRP A 60 -12.10 -9.31 2.98
CA TRP A 60 -12.52 -10.67 2.67
C TRP A 60 -13.98 -10.99 3.00
N GLY A 61 -14.64 -10.19 3.85
CA GLY A 61 -16.05 -10.35 4.19
C GLY A 61 -16.40 -11.76 4.68
N GLU A 62 -17.29 -12.45 3.97
CA GLU A 62 -17.76 -13.80 4.34
C GLU A 62 -16.69 -14.90 4.33
N VAL A 63 -15.59 -14.68 3.63
CA VAL A 63 -14.47 -15.64 3.55
C VAL A 63 -13.33 -15.27 4.49
N ALA A 64 -13.56 -14.32 5.40
CA ALA A 64 -12.52 -13.82 6.30
C ALA A 64 -11.89 -14.94 7.16
N GLU A 65 -12.69 -15.86 7.69
CA GLU A 65 -12.17 -16.98 8.48
C GLU A 65 -11.21 -17.86 7.67
N LEU A 66 -11.57 -18.19 6.43
CA LEU A 66 -10.71 -18.96 5.54
C LEU A 66 -9.40 -18.23 5.23
N MET A 67 -9.46 -16.91 5.13
CA MET A 67 -8.32 -16.08 4.75
C MET A 67 -7.51 -15.60 5.96
N ALA A 68 -7.89 -15.96 7.19
CA ALA A 68 -7.23 -15.48 8.40
C ALA A 68 -5.73 -15.81 8.44
N ASP A 69 -5.33 -17.01 8.07
CA ASP A 69 -3.92 -17.40 8.03
C ASP A 69 -3.12 -16.62 6.98
N LEU A 70 -3.73 -16.39 5.82
CA LEU A 70 -3.12 -15.61 4.74
C LEU A 70 -3.07 -14.12 5.10
N ALA A 71 -4.07 -13.59 5.78
CA ALA A 71 -4.06 -12.24 6.33
C ALA A 71 -2.97 -12.07 7.39
N THR A 72 -2.80 -13.05 8.27
CA THR A 72 -1.71 -13.06 9.25
C THR A 72 -0.35 -13.05 8.58
N ALA A 73 -0.14 -13.87 7.57
CA ALA A 73 1.11 -13.90 6.79
C ALA A 73 1.36 -12.58 6.06
N GLN A 74 0.32 -11.96 5.50
CA GLN A 74 0.40 -10.64 4.87
C GLN A 74 0.85 -9.57 5.86
N CYS A 75 0.22 -9.51 7.02
CA CYS A 75 0.52 -8.51 8.04
C CYS A 75 1.90 -8.69 8.66
N HIS A 76 2.33 -9.93 8.84
CA HIS A 76 3.69 -10.23 9.29
C HIS A 76 4.74 -9.82 8.26
N CYS A 77 4.50 -10.10 6.98
CA CYS A 77 5.35 -9.66 5.88
C CYS A 77 5.49 -8.14 5.86
N GLU A 78 4.38 -7.41 5.93
CA GLU A 78 4.39 -5.95 5.93
C GLU A 78 5.20 -5.38 7.08
N TYR A 79 4.98 -5.86 8.29
CA TYR A 79 5.72 -5.39 9.46
C TYR A 79 7.23 -5.65 9.34
N THR A 80 7.62 -6.83 8.94
CA THR A 80 9.02 -7.23 8.78
C THR A 80 9.73 -6.37 7.72
N GLU A 81 9.07 -6.12 6.59
CA GLU A 81 9.62 -5.28 5.52
C GLU A 81 9.74 -3.82 5.94
N LEU A 82 8.76 -3.30 6.69
CA LEU A 82 8.80 -1.94 7.24
C LEU A 82 9.93 -1.79 8.25
N GLU A 83 10.12 -2.77 9.12
CA GLU A 83 11.20 -2.78 10.10
C GLU A 83 12.57 -2.80 9.40
N GLN A 84 12.73 -3.61 8.35
CA GLN A 84 13.96 -3.65 7.56
C GLN A 84 14.21 -2.36 6.77
N ALA A 85 13.17 -1.73 6.27
CA ALA A 85 13.27 -0.45 5.57
C ALA A 85 13.66 0.70 6.51
N GLY A 86 13.36 0.59 7.80
CA GLY A 86 13.61 1.64 8.79
C GLY A 86 12.85 2.94 8.53
N ALA A 87 11.78 2.90 7.72
CA ALA A 87 10.96 4.02 7.35
C ALA A 87 9.47 3.64 7.38
N PHE A 88 8.64 4.51 7.93
CA PHE A 88 7.23 4.25 8.18
C PHE A 88 6.28 5.27 7.54
N SER A 89 6.76 6.01 6.53
CA SER A 89 5.93 6.93 5.75
C SER A 89 4.82 6.18 5.00
N ASP A 90 3.73 6.85 4.69
CA ASP A 90 2.60 6.26 3.97
C ASP A 90 3.02 5.66 2.62
N ALA A 91 3.91 6.35 1.88
CA ALA A 91 4.43 5.85 0.61
C ALA A 91 5.21 4.52 0.78
N VAL A 92 6.01 4.38 1.83
CA VAL A 92 6.73 3.14 2.13
C VAL A 92 5.77 2.05 2.53
N ARG A 93 4.76 2.36 3.36
CA ARG A 93 3.72 1.40 3.77
C ARG A 93 2.94 0.86 2.57
N GLU A 94 2.52 1.72 1.66
CA GLU A 94 1.82 1.31 0.44
C GLU A 94 2.69 0.41 -0.45
N SER A 95 3.94 0.78 -0.65
CA SER A 95 4.89 -0.01 -1.45
C SER A 95 5.14 -1.38 -0.84
N VAL A 96 5.32 -1.46 0.47
CA VAL A 96 5.53 -2.71 1.20
C VAL A 96 4.27 -3.57 1.16
N ALA A 97 3.10 -3.00 1.42
CA ALA A 97 1.83 -3.72 1.35
C ALA A 97 1.58 -4.33 -0.03
N ALA A 98 1.83 -3.56 -1.10
CA ALA A 98 1.73 -4.04 -2.47
C ALA A 98 2.74 -5.16 -2.77
N GLY A 99 3.97 -5.06 -2.29
CA GLY A 99 5.00 -6.09 -2.42
C GLY A 99 4.60 -7.40 -1.73
N CYS A 100 4.14 -7.33 -0.50
CA CYS A 100 3.66 -8.48 0.26
C CYS A 100 2.41 -9.12 -0.38
N ALA A 101 1.47 -8.30 -0.87
CA ALA A 101 0.28 -8.77 -1.56
C ALA A 101 0.61 -9.53 -2.85
N ARG A 102 1.57 -9.07 -3.63
CA ARG A 102 2.03 -9.79 -4.84
C ARG A 102 2.63 -11.15 -4.50
N ARG A 103 3.43 -11.24 -3.44
CA ARG A 103 4.03 -12.52 -2.99
C ARG A 103 2.97 -13.52 -2.51
N GLY A 104 1.93 -13.05 -1.82
CA GLY A 104 0.84 -13.87 -1.31
C GLY A 104 -0.32 -14.11 -2.29
N SER A 105 -0.33 -13.50 -3.46
CA SER A 105 -1.49 -13.53 -4.38
C SER A 105 -1.84 -14.93 -4.88
N ARG A 106 -0.84 -15.78 -5.09
CA ARG A 106 -1.04 -17.16 -5.54
C ARG A 106 -1.78 -17.97 -4.48
N ASP A 107 -1.33 -17.89 -3.24
CA ASP A 107 -1.89 -18.67 -2.13
C ASP A 107 -3.33 -18.22 -1.81
N LYS A 108 -3.58 -16.91 -1.88
CA LYS A 108 -4.93 -16.34 -1.73
C LYS A 108 -5.88 -16.83 -2.82
N LYS A 109 -5.43 -16.84 -4.06
CA LYS A 109 -6.22 -17.34 -5.20
C LYS A 109 -6.53 -18.82 -5.06
N GLU A 110 -5.56 -19.63 -4.68
CA GLU A 110 -5.73 -21.06 -4.50
C GLU A 110 -6.72 -21.36 -3.37
N ALA A 111 -6.57 -20.72 -2.21
CA ALA A 111 -7.48 -20.86 -1.08
C ALA A 111 -8.93 -20.46 -1.45
N PHE A 112 -9.09 -19.37 -2.20
CA PHE A 112 -10.42 -18.96 -2.67
C PHE A 112 -11.05 -19.99 -3.61
N ILE A 113 -10.29 -20.54 -4.54
CA ILE A 113 -10.77 -21.57 -5.47
C ILE A 113 -11.22 -22.83 -4.71
N GLN A 114 -10.41 -23.30 -3.77
CA GLN A 114 -10.75 -24.46 -2.93
C GLN A 114 -12.03 -24.24 -2.12
N TRP A 115 -12.28 -23.03 -1.67
CA TRP A 115 -13.51 -22.66 -0.97
C TRP A 115 -14.72 -22.57 -1.91
N ALA A 116 -14.56 -21.99 -3.09
CA ALA A 116 -15.65 -21.70 -4.02
C ALA A 116 -16.16 -22.95 -4.77
N LEU A 117 -15.25 -23.85 -5.14
CA LEU A 117 -15.59 -25.03 -5.95
C LEU A 117 -16.64 -25.96 -5.31
N PRO A 118 -16.52 -26.38 -4.04
CA PRO A 118 -17.53 -27.24 -3.41
C PRO A 118 -18.91 -26.58 -3.32
N ARG A 119 -18.92 -25.28 -3.07
CA ARG A 119 -20.18 -24.50 -2.96
C ARG A 119 -20.86 -24.36 -4.31
N HIS A 120 -20.09 -24.18 -5.36
CA HIS A 120 -20.62 -24.15 -6.72
C HIS A 120 -21.23 -25.51 -7.11
N GLN A 121 -20.53 -26.61 -6.84
CA GLN A 121 -21.02 -27.96 -7.12
C GLN A 121 -22.31 -28.27 -6.36
N GLN A 122 -22.41 -27.86 -5.09
CA GLN A 122 -23.63 -28.02 -4.31
C GLN A 122 -24.83 -27.28 -4.91
N ARG A 123 -24.62 -26.08 -5.43
CA ARG A 123 -25.69 -25.32 -6.10
C ARG A 123 -26.14 -25.99 -7.39
N MET A 124 -25.20 -26.48 -8.18
CA MET A 124 -25.51 -27.16 -9.45
C MET A 124 -26.25 -28.48 -9.23
N ASN A 125 -26.02 -29.16 -8.11
CA ASN A 125 -26.69 -30.42 -7.78
C ASN A 125 -28.04 -30.24 -7.08
N ALA A 126 -28.38 -29.01 -6.66
CA ALA A 126 -29.64 -28.67 -5.99
C ALA A 126 -30.77 -28.27 -6.96
N ASP A 127 -30.45 -28.01 -8.23
CA ASP A 127 -31.38 -27.73 -9.34
C ASP A 127 -31.66 -29.00 -10.16
#